data_3591d856252344ae5d1f4d27a72750b0
#
_entry.id   3591d856252344ae5d1f4d27a72750b0
#
_cell.length_a   1.000
_cell.length_b   1.000
_cell.length_c   1.000
_cell.angle_alpha   90.00
_cell.angle_beta   90.00
_cell.angle_gamma   90.00
#
_symmetry.space_group_name_H-M   'P 1'
#
loop_
_entity.id
_entity.type
_entity.pdbx_description
1 polymer ?
#
loop_
_entity_poly.entity_id
_entity_poly.type
_entity_poly.pdbx_seq_one_letter_code
_entity_poly.pdbx_strand_id
1 'polypeptide(L)'
;VRFLKKPLQLLLTQKERRFLIQITDITGITPGNVHVYRLAFLHSSLAEEQHQSNERLEFLGDAILSSIIADYLFQKFPYRDEGYLTDIRSKMVSRTQLNELAHKMGIDRLVQYNKSDSFLSKKSIGGNALEALIGAVYLDGGYELARRFIIKKIVLPHLDVQEVEVNHFNYKSKLLEFAQRTGKNLEYKLLTESRSNRHTRFKVAVYVNGEEMGVGEDTNKKNAEKNAAQQAYAKLGIKEL
;
A
#
# COMPACT_ATOMS: atom_id res chain seq x y z
N VAL A 1 2.14 10.04 -34.61
CA VAL A 1 3.43 9.60 -34.06
C VAL A 1 3.37 8.09 -33.80
N ARG A 2 3.27 7.30 -34.89
CA ARG A 2 3.06 5.83 -34.78
C ARG A 2 4.13 4.99 -35.54
N PHE A 3 5.24 5.61 -35.97
CA PHE A 3 6.15 4.99 -36.93
C PHE A 3 7.55 4.57 -36.41
N LEU A 4 7.82 4.67 -35.09
CA LEU A 4 9.16 4.33 -34.55
C LEU A 4 9.25 3.03 -33.73
N LYS A 5 8.23 2.16 -33.75
CA LYS A 5 8.19 0.98 -32.86
C LYS A 5 8.88 -0.30 -33.39
N LYS A 6 9.26 -0.40 -34.65
CA LYS A 6 9.84 -1.65 -35.20
C LYS A 6 11.38 -1.70 -35.36
N PRO A 7 12.13 -0.64 -35.66
CA PRO A 7 13.57 -0.78 -35.85
C PRO A 7 14.39 -0.84 -34.56
N LEU A 8 13.90 -0.34 -33.41
CA LEU A 8 14.68 -0.32 -32.16
C LEU A 8 14.87 -1.71 -31.51
N GLN A 9 13.94 -2.64 -31.72
CA GLN A 9 14.03 -3.99 -31.11
C GLN A 9 15.19 -4.85 -31.66
N LEU A 10 15.69 -4.56 -32.84
CA LEU A 10 16.81 -5.30 -33.50
C LEU A 10 18.17 -4.98 -32.88
N LEU A 11 18.32 -3.84 -32.20
CA LEU A 11 19.58 -3.37 -31.58
C LEU A 11 19.67 -3.66 -30.08
N LEU A 12 18.63 -4.25 -29.48
CA LEU A 12 18.60 -4.51 -28.04
C LEU A 12 19.41 -5.76 -27.69
N THR A 13 20.21 -5.64 -26.63
CA THR A 13 20.90 -6.78 -26.01
C THR A 13 19.89 -7.82 -25.48
N GLN A 14 20.34 -9.07 -25.30
CA GLN A 14 19.51 -10.13 -24.74
C GLN A 14 18.96 -9.75 -23.33
N LYS A 15 19.76 -9.04 -22.52
CA LYS A 15 19.37 -8.53 -21.20
C LYS A 15 18.23 -7.50 -21.30
N GLU A 16 18.31 -6.61 -22.26
CA GLU A 16 17.29 -5.60 -22.53
C GLU A 16 15.97 -6.21 -23.00
N ARG A 17 16.04 -7.18 -23.89
CA ARG A 17 14.83 -7.89 -24.34
C ARG A 17 14.13 -8.60 -23.17
N ARG A 18 14.88 -9.28 -22.30
CA ARG A 18 14.31 -9.92 -21.10
C ARG A 18 13.63 -8.90 -20.17
N PHE A 19 14.29 -7.78 -19.92
CA PHE A 19 13.72 -6.70 -19.11
C PHE A 19 12.42 -6.17 -19.72
N LEU A 20 12.38 -5.91 -21.02
CA LEU A 20 11.17 -5.44 -21.71
C LEU A 20 10.02 -6.45 -21.63
N ILE A 21 10.30 -7.74 -21.78
CA ILE A 21 9.31 -8.81 -21.61
C ILE A 21 8.74 -8.75 -20.19
N GLN A 22 9.59 -8.72 -19.16
CA GLN A 22 9.17 -8.65 -17.78
C GLN A 22 8.28 -7.42 -17.50
N ILE A 23 8.67 -6.23 -17.99
CA ILE A 23 7.84 -5.03 -17.85
C ILE A 23 6.50 -5.18 -18.57
N THR A 24 6.52 -5.74 -19.77
CA THR A 24 5.29 -5.98 -20.54
C THR A 24 4.34 -6.95 -19.81
N ASP A 25 4.87 -8.01 -19.22
CA ASP A 25 4.10 -9.00 -18.47
C ASP A 25 3.46 -8.37 -17.20
N ILE A 26 4.26 -7.59 -16.47
CA ILE A 26 3.79 -6.90 -15.24
C ILE A 26 2.75 -5.84 -15.58
N THR A 27 3.03 -4.98 -16.55
CA THR A 27 2.20 -3.79 -16.81
C THR A 27 1.10 -4.03 -17.84
N GLY A 28 1.26 -5.02 -18.71
CA GLY A 28 0.45 -5.19 -19.92
C GLY A 28 0.74 -4.13 -20.99
N ILE A 29 1.87 -3.41 -20.87
CA ILE A 29 2.25 -2.26 -21.71
C ILE A 29 3.61 -2.53 -22.31
N THR A 30 3.73 -2.40 -23.63
CA THR A 30 5.03 -2.40 -24.29
C THR A 30 5.69 -1.02 -24.11
N PRO A 31 6.84 -0.92 -23.40
CA PRO A 31 7.52 0.34 -23.18
C PRO A 31 7.88 1.07 -24.47
N GLY A 32 7.55 2.36 -24.55
CA GLY A 32 7.99 3.24 -25.61
C GLY A 32 9.36 3.86 -25.30
N ASN A 33 9.61 4.20 -24.03
CA ASN A 33 10.88 4.72 -23.56
C ASN A 33 11.50 3.80 -22.50
N VAL A 34 12.34 2.86 -22.92
CA VAL A 34 12.98 1.86 -22.05
C VAL A 34 13.79 2.49 -20.91
N HIS A 35 14.40 3.65 -21.16
CA HIS A 35 15.26 4.33 -20.18
C HIS A 35 14.48 4.71 -18.93
N VAL A 36 13.27 5.25 -19.07
CA VAL A 36 12.43 5.66 -17.93
C VAL A 36 12.04 4.45 -17.07
N TYR A 37 11.73 3.31 -17.71
CA TYR A 37 11.44 2.08 -16.96
C TYR A 37 12.67 1.51 -16.23
N ARG A 38 13.87 1.63 -16.81
CA ARG A 38 15.09 1.23 -16.10
C ARG A 38 15.35 2.10 -14.88
N LEU A 39 15.14 3.40 -15.03
CA LEU A 39 15.30 4.35 -13.93
C LEU A 39 14.34 4.03 -12.77
N ALA A 40 13.13 3.57 -13.06
CA ALA A 40 12.16 3.18 -12.04
C ALA A 40 12.65 2.06 -11.11
N PHE A 41 13.62 1.26 -11.56
CA PHE A 41 14.20 0.15 -10.78
C PHE A 41 15.61 0.43 -10.28
N LEU A 42 16.14 1.64 -10.44
CA LEU A 42 17.44 2.03 -9.93
C LEU A 42 17.30 2.77 -8.60
N HIS A 43 17.64 2.07 -7.52
CA HIS A 43 17.58 2.65 -6.18
C HIS A 43 18.75 3.64 -5.96
N SER A 44 18.53 4.69 -5.16
CA SER A 44 19.52 5.75 -4.88
C SER A 44 20.85 5.24 -4.33
N SER A 45 20.88 4.09 -3.66
CA SER A 45 22.12 3.46 -3.17
C SER A 45 23.11 3.02 -4.27
N LEU A 46 22.69 3.01 -5.52
CA LEU A 46 23.56 2.71 -6.69
C LEU A 46 23.64 3.87 -7.67
N ALA A 47 22.91 4.94 -7.46
CA ALA A 47 22.97 6.11 -8.32
C ALA A 47 24.23 6.92 -8.05
N GLU A 48 24.91 7.39 -9.09
CA GLU A 48 26.06 8.27 -8.99
C GLU A 48 25.63 9.66 -8.53
N GLU A 49 24.46 10.11 -8.99
CA GLU A 49 23.84 11.38 -8.60
C GLU A 49 22.37 11.13 -8.19
N GLN A 50 21.89 11.88 -7.20
CA GLN A 50 20.56 11.68 -6.62
C GLN A 50 19.43 11.74 -7.65
N HIS A 51 19.55 12.61 -8.68
CA HIS A 51 18.55 12.71 -9.74
C HIS A 51 18.54 11.53 -10.75
N GLN A 52 19.55 10.65 -10.70
CA GLN A 52 19.66 9.45 -11.51
C GLN A 52 19.11 8.20 -10.82
N SER A 53 18.30 8.38 -9.78
CA SER A 53 17.61 7.31 -9.07
C SER A 53 16.10 7.29 -9.37
N ASN A 54 15.41 6.29 -8.83
CA ASN A 54 13.96 6.16 -8.95
C ASN A 54 13.16 7.18 -8.11
N GLU A 55 13.78 7.93 -7.22
CA GLU A 55 13.08 8.81 -6.25
C GLU A 55 12.17 9.86 -6.91
N ARG A 56 12.61 10.46 -8.00
CA ARG A 56 11.78 11.43 -8.75
C ARG A 56 10.56 10.78 -9.43
N LEU A 57 10.73 9.55 -9.90
CA LEU A 57 9.63 8.78 -10.48
C LEU A 57 8.68 8.27 -9.40
N GLU A 58 9.20 7.87 -8.24
CA GLU A 58 8.43 7.53 -7.04
C GLU A 58 7.52 8.69 -6.63
N PHE A 59 8.09 9.90 -6.46
CA PHE A 59 7.33 11.11 -6.14
C PHE A 59 6.18 11.36 -7.13
N LEU A 60 6.46 11.25 -8.43
CA LEU A 60 5.44 11.44 -9.47
C LEU A 60 4.40 10.32 -9.44
N GLY A 61 4.85 9.08 -9.28
CA GLY A 61 4.02 7.90 -9.29
C GLY A 61 3.06 7.83 -8.10
N ASP A 62 3.50 8.22 -6.91
CA ASP A 62 2.65 8.35 -5.72
C ASP A 62 1.48 9.31 -5.98
N ALA A 63 1.76 10.50 -6.52
CA ALA A 63 0.72 11.48 -6.84
C ALA A 63 -0.30 10.93 -7.87
N ILE A 64 0.17 10.27 -8.92
CA ILE A 64 -0.69 9.66 -9.95
C ILE A 64 -1.51 8.50 -9.37
N LEU A 65 -0.89 7.62 -8.58
CA LEU A 65 -1.56 6.51 -7.91
C LEU A 65 -2.67 7.04 -6.99
N SER A 66 -2.36 7.99 -6.13
CA SER A 66 -3.29 8.60 -5.20
C SER A 66 -4.49 9.25 -5.91
N SER A 67 -4.25 9.95 -7.02
CA SER A 67 -5.31 10.56 -7.85
C SER A 67 -6.23 9.51 -8.46
N ILE A 68 -5.67 8.45 -9.06
CA ILE A 68 -6.45 7.40 -9.73
C ILE A 68 -7.25 6.56 -8.75
N ILE A 69 -6.67 6.25 -7.57
CA ILE A 69 -7.39 5.54 -6.51
C ILE A 69 -8.52 6.41 -5.94
N ALA A 70 -8.30 7.72 -5.77
CA ALA A 70 -9.35 8.64 -5.33
C ALA A 70 -10.53 8.66 -6.32
N ASP A 71 -10.26 8.80 -7.62
CA ASP A 71 -11.28 8.75 -8.68
C ASP A 71 -12.04 7.41 -8.66
N TYR A 72 -11.31 6.29 -8.56
CA TYR A 72 -11.92 4.96 -8.48
C TYR A 72 -12.85 4.81 -7.27
N LEU A 73 -12.42 5.24 -6.09
CA LEU A 73 -13.22 5.14 -4.87
C LEU A 73 -14.44 6.06 -4.91
N PHE A 74 -14.29 7.28 -5.41
CA PHE A 74 -15.37 8.23 -5.58
C PHE A 74 -16.49 7.67 -6.47
N GLN A 75 -16.13 7.04 -7.58
CA GLN A 75 -17.10 6.41 -8.48
C GLN A 75 -17.72 5.14 -7.90
N LYS A 76 -16.93 4.34 -7.17
CA LYS A 76 -17.38 3.07 -6.60
C LYS A 76 -18.32 3.25 -5.40
N PHE A 77 -18.14 4.31 -4.62
CA PHE A 77 -18.87 4.58 -3.39
C PHE A 77 -19.58 5.95 -3.40
N PRO A 78 -20.62 6.14 -4.25
CA PRO A 78 -21.23 7.45 -4.47
C PRO A 78 -21.98 8.02 -3.24
N TYR A 79 -22.26 7.18 -2.23
CA TYR A 79 -23.00 7.56 -1.03
C TYR A 79 -22.16 7.61 0.24
N ARG A 80 -20.85 7.34 0.16
CA ARG A 80 -19.92 7.41 1.29
C ARG A 80 -19.35 8.82 1.43
N ASP A 81 -19.10 9.22 2.68
CA ASP A 81 -18.52 10.53 3.00
C ASP A 81 -17.03 10.63 2.67
N GLU A 82 -16.50 11.83 2.75
CA GLU A 82 -15.07 12.13 2.49
C GLU A 82 -14.16 11.38 3.45
N GLY A 83 -14.53 11.28 4.74
CA GLY A 83 -13.74 10.59 5.76
C GLY A 83 -13.54 9.12 5.43
N TYR A 84 -14.60 8.42 5.00
CA TYR A 84 -14.54 7.05 4.54
C TYR A 84 -13.62 6.89 3.32
N LEU A 85 -13.80 7.74 2.29
CA LEU A 85 -13.00 7.65 1.07
C LEU A 85 -11.53 7.91 1.34
N THR A 86 -11.21 8.85 2.22
CA THR A 86 -9.83 9.16 2.62
C THR A 86 -9.19 8.03 3.43
N ASP A 87 -9.93 7.41 4.36
CA ASP A 87 -9.45 6.28 5.15
C ASP A 87 -9.14 5.07 4.25
N ILE A 88 -10.06 4.66 3.38
CA ILE A 88 -9.84 3.54 2.45
C ILE A 88 -8.68 3.83 1.50
N ARG A 89 -8.62 5.03 0.91
CA ARG A 89 -7.49 5.40 0.04
C ARG A 89 -6.17 5.25 0.76
N SER A 90 -6.05 5.81 1.98
CA SER A 90 -4.81 5.76 2.76
C SER A 90 -4.33 4.34 3.04
N LYS A 91 -5.26 3.40 3.20
CA LYS A 91 -4.99 1.98 3.39
C LYS A 91 -4.52 1.31 2.11
N MET A 92 -5.22 1.57 0.99
CA MET A 92 -4.89 1.02 -0.32
C MET A 92 -3.50 1.43 -0.81
N VAL A 93 -3.08 2.69 -0.54
CA VAL A 93 -1.76 3.21 -0.92
C VAL A 93 -0.76 3.22 0.25
N SER A 94 -1.05 2.50 1.34
CA SER A 94 -0.12 2.41 2.46
C SER A 94 1.18 1.72 2.06
N ARG A 95 2.30 2.14 2.68
CA ARG A 95 3.62 1.52 2.42
C ARG A 95 3.62 0.00 2.56
N THR A 96 2.91 -0.54 3.54
CA THR A 96 2.78 -1.99 3.74
C THR A 96 2.09 -2.63 2.54
N GLN A 97 0.95 -2.08 2.12
CA GLN A 97 0.17 -2.58 1.01
C GLN A 97 0.95 -2.52 -0.32
N LEU A 98 1.64 -1.41 -0.58
CA LEU A 98 2.44 -1.26 -1.81
C LEU A 98 3.62 -2.23 -1.86
N ASN A 99 4.26 -2.54 -0.72
CA ASN A 99 5.31 -3.55 -0.68
C ASN A 99 4.78 -4.97 -0.92
N GLU A 100 3.64 -5.31 -0.36
CA GLU A 100 2.98 -6.60 -0.62
C GLU A 100 2.59 -6.75 -2.10
N LEU A 101 2.06 -5.69 -2.70
CA LEU A 101 1.73 -5.65 -4.12
C LEU A 101 2.98 -5.82 -4.98
N ALA A 102 4.04 -5.08 -4.69
CA ALA A 102 5.31 -5.17 -5.39
C ALA A 102 5.88 -6.60 -5.35
N HIS A 103 5.77 -7.27 -4.20
CA HIS A 103 6.18 -8.66 -4.03
C HIS A 103 5.32 -9.62 -4.86
N LYS A 104 3.99 -9.52 -4.76
CA LYS A 104 3.04 -10.33 -5.52
C LYS A 104 3.22 -10.18 -7.04
N MET A 105 3.54 -8.97 -7.50
CA MET A 105 3.77 -8.66 -8.92
C MET A 105 5.21 -8.96 -9.37
N GLY A 106 6.12 -9.38 -8.48
CA GLY A 106 7.53 -9.67 -8.78
C GLY A 106 8.38 -8.43 -9.08
N ILE A 107 7.90 -7.23 -8.73
CA ILE A 107 8.56 -5.94 -8.95
C ILE A 107 9.86 -5.86 -8.14
N ASP A 108 9.86 -6.33 -6.91
CA ASP A 108 11.00 -6.37 -5.99
C ASP A 108 12.23 -7.07 -6.57
N ARG A 109 12.03 -8.06 -7.45
CA ARG A 109 13.10 -8.81 -8.12
C ARG A 109 13.83 -8.01 -9.20
N LEU A 110 13.21 -6.95 -9.71
CA LEU A 110 13.78 -6.08 -10.73
C LEU A 110 14.62 -4.95 -10.16
N VAL A 111 14.44 -4.64 -8.88
CA VAL A 111 15.09 -3.49 -8.24
C VAL A 111 16.59 -3.74 -8.09
N GLN A 112 17.38 -2.78 -8.58
CA GLN A 112 18.81 -2.72 -8.43
C GLN A 112 19.14 -1.82 -7.22
N TYR A 113 19.79 -2.39 -6.21
CA TYR A 113 20.21 -1.68 -5.00
C TYR A 113 21.50 -2.26 -4.45
N ASN A 114 22.21 -1.50 -3.61
CA ASN A 114 23.42 -1.95 -2.95
C ASN A 114 23.10 -2.99 -1.85
N LYS A 115 23.35 -4.26 -2.14
CA LYS A 115 23.08 -5.38 -1.21
C LYS A 115 23.97 -5.38 0.03
N SER A 116 25.10 -4.68 -0.03
CA SER A 116 26.06 -4.59 1.08
C SER A 116 25.70 -3.49 2.07
N ASP A 117 24.71 -2.65 1.76
CA ASP A 117 24.26 -1.58 2.65
C ASP A 117 23.33 -2.17 3.74
N SER A 118 23.86 -2.28 4.95
CA SER A 118 23.16 -2.79 6.13
C SER A 118 22.06 -1.86 6.65
N PHE A 119 22.10 -0.57 6.30
CA PHE A 119 21.12 0.44 6.70
C PHE A 119 19.91 0.50 5.78
N LEU A 120 19.98 -0.14 4.60
CA LEU A 120 18.85 -0.19 3.68
C LEU A 120 17.66 -0.95 4.28
N SER A 121 16.56 -0.24 4.47
CA SER A 121 15.30 -0.86 4.80
C SER A 121 14.73 -1.62 3.59
N LYS A 122 15.06 -2.90 3.49
CA LYS A 122 14.52 -3.79 2.45
C LYS A 122 12.99 -3.83 2.43
N LYS A 123 12.34 -3.33 3.51
CA LYS A 123 10.88 -3.34 3.68
C LYS A 123 10.14 -2.28 2.86
N SER A 124 10.83 -1.30 2.24
CA SER A 124 10.18 -0.24 1.45
C SER A 124 10.61 -0.21 -0.02
N ILE A 125 11.67 -0.90 -0.38
CA ILE A 125 12.27 -0.85 -1.73
C ILE A 125 11.27 -1.27 -2.82
N GLY A 126 10.46 -2.30 -2.55
CA GLY A 126 9.48 -2.79 -3.52
C GLY A 126 8.36 -1.80 -3.78
N GLY A 127 7.78 -1.22 -2.72
CA GLY A 127 6.72 -0.22 -2.82
C GLY A 127 7.15 1.02 -3.56
N ASN A 128 8.32 1.57 -3.21
CA ASN A 128 8.90 2.73 -3.90
C ASN A 128 9.14 2.44 -5.40
N ALA A 129 9.60 1.23 -5.73
CA ALA A 129 9.77 0.83 -7.13
C ALA A 129 8.43 0.66 -7.88
N LEU A 130 7.36 0.24 -7.21
CA LEU A 130 6.02 0.19 -7.79
C LEU A 130 5.51 1.59 -8.11
N GLU A 131 5.65 2.54 -7.17
CA GLU A 131 5.32 3.95 -7.41
C GLU A 131 6.17 4.52 -8.55
N ALA A 132 7.47 4.27 -8.55
CA ALA A 132 8.35 4.71 -9.64
C ALA A 132 7.97 4.10 -11.00
N LEU A 133 7.53 2.83 -11.04
CA LEU A 133 7.00 2.18 -12.25
C LEU A 133 5.72 2.88 -12.75
N ILE A 134 4.83 3.28 -11.85
CA ILE A 134 3.64 4.06 -12.18
C ILE A 134 4.02 5.40 -12.79
N GLY A 135 5.00 6.09 -12.21
CA GLY A 135 5.56 7.33 -12.74
C GLY A 135 6.16 7.14 -14.14
N ALA A 136 6.88 6.03 -14.37
CA ALA A 136 7.43 5.68 -15.68
C ALA A 136 6.33 5.43 -16.72
N VAL A 137 5.29 4.68 -16.37
CA VAL A 137 4.12 4.44 -17.24
C VAL A 137 3.42 5.74 -17.60
N TYR A 138 3.27 6.65 -16.63
CA TYR A 138 2.68 7.95 -16.85
C TYR A 138 3.52 8.80 -17.84
N LEU A 139 4.84 8.85 -17.66
CA LEU A 139 5.71 9.60 -18.58
C LEU A 139 5.75 9.01 -20.00
N ASP A 140 5.59 7.68 -20.13
CA ASP A 140 5.61 6.99 -21.42
C ASP A 140 4.29 7.14 -22.21
N GLY A 141 3.15 7.20 -21.53
CA GLY A 141 1.86 7.18 -22.23
C GLY A 141 0.73 8.01 -21.61
N GLY A 142 1.05 8.85 -20.64
CA GLY A 142 0.11 9.77 -20.01
C GLY A 142 -0.84 9.13 -19.02
N TYR A 143 -1.77 9.95 -18.54
CA TYR A 143 -2.69 9.60 -17.46
C TYR A 143 -3.55 8.36 -17.78
N GLU A 144 -4.11 8.26 -18.96
CA GLU A 144 -5.00 7.15 -19.34
C GLU A 144 -4.27 5.80 -19.40
N LEU A 145 -2.98 5.81 -19.78
CA LEU A 145 -2.17 4.60 -19.76
C LEU A 145 -1.88 4.16 -18.30
N ALA A 146 -1.49 5.12 -17.45
CA ALA A 146 -1.28 4.88 -16.02
C ALA A 146 -2.57 4.39 -15.33
N ARG A 147 -3.71 5.03 -15.61
CA ARG A 147 -5.03 4.62 -15.09
C ARG A 147 -5.37 3.19 -15.48
N ARG A 148 -5.18 2.82 -16.73
CA ARG A 148 -5.42 1.46 -17.22
C ARG A 148 -4.52 0.44 -16.53
N PHE A 149 -3.24 0.75 -16.33
CA PHE A 149 -2.30 -0.09 -15.61
C PHE A 149 -2.74 -0.27 -14.15
N ILE A 150 -2.97 0.82 -13.42
CA ILE A 150 -3.35 0.79 -12.00
C ILE A 150 -4.64 0.01 -11.82
N ILE A 151 -5.70 0.33 -12.57
CA ILE A 151 -6.99 -0.35 -12.39
C ILE A 151 -6.91 -1.82 -12.78
N LYS A 152 -6.38 -2.14 -13.97
CA LYS A 152 -6.43 -3.52 -14.48
C LYS A 152 -5.39 -4.46 -13.89
N LYS A 153 -4.24 -3.95 -13.44
CA LYS A 153 -3.13 -4.78 -12.97
C LYS A 153 -2.86 -4.67 -11.48
N ILE A 154 -3.39 -3.65 -10.81
CA ILE A 154 -3.19 -3.45 -9.37
C ILE A 154 -4.52 -3.59 -8.63
N VAL A 155 -5.51 -2.73 -8.94
CA VAL A 155 -6.74 -2.66 -8.16
C VAL A 155 -7.58 -3.93 -8.31
N LEU A 156 -8.01 -4.24 -9.53
CA LEU A 156 -8.93 -5.36 -9.77
C LEU A 156 -8.38 -6.74 -9.37
N PRO A 157 -7.09 -7.07 -9.60
CA PRO A 157 -6.56 -8.38 -9.24
C PRO A 157 -6.11 -8.54 -7.79
N HIS A 158 -5.78 -7.43 -7.10
CA HIS A 158 -5.02 -7.50 -5.85
C HIS A 158 -5.59 -6.67 -4.69
N LEU A 159 -6.51 -5.74 -4.96
CA LEU A 159 -7.06 -4.84 -3.94
C LEU A 159 -8.57 -5.07 -3.84
N ASP A 160 -8.97 -6.07 -3.05
CA ASP A 160 -10.37 -6.15 -2.66
C ASP A 160 -10.66 -5.08 -1.61
N VAL A 161 -11.46 -4.08 -2.00
CA VAL A 161 -11.83 -2.97 -1.10
C VAL A 161 -12.58 -3.50 0.12
N GLN A 162 -13.36 -4.57 -0.01
CA GLN A 162 -14.07 -5.19 1.12
C GLN A 162 -13.09 -5.83 2.10
N GLU A 163 -12.06 -6.53 1.59
CA GLU A 163 -10.98 -7.05 2.44
C GLU A 163 -10.19 -5.92 3.10
N VAL A 164 -9.89 -4.85 2.36
CA VAL A 164 -9.22 -3.67 2.90
C VAL A 164 -10.07 -3.01 3.99
N GLU A 165 -11.38 -2.92 3.79
CA GLU A 165 -12.34 -2.38 4.77
C GLU A 165 -12.35 -3.25 6.04
N VAL A 166 -12.53 -4.55 5.93
CA VAL A 166 -12.59 -5.49 7.06
C VAL A 166 -11.25 -5.59 7.80
N ASN A 167 -10.14 -5.75 7.07
CA ASN A 167 -8.82 -5.91 7.67
C ASN A 167 -8.28 -4.65 8.34
N HIS A 168 -8.78 -3.47 7.93
CA HIS A 168 -8.34 -2.18 8.40
C HIS A 168 -9.42 -1.36 9.11
N PHE A 169 -10.58 -1.95 9.39
CA PHE A 169 -11.62 -1.25 10.15
C PHE A 169 -11.03 -0.77 11.49
N ASN A 170 -11.02 0.54 11.68
CA ASN A 170 -10.38 1.14 12.86
C ASN A 170 -11.36 1.14 14.04
N TYR A 171 -11.59 -0.05 14.59
CA TYR A 171 -12.47 -0.23 15.74
C TYR A 171 -12.14 0.71 16.90
N LYS A 172 -10.85 1.02 17.13
CA LYS A 172 -10.43 1.93 18.20
C LYS A 172 -10.94 3.35 17.96
N SER A 173 -10.78 3.89 16.74
CA SER A 173 -11.27 5.22 16.40
C SER A 173 -12.78 5.28 16.44
N LYS A 174 -13.46 4.29 15.87
CA LYS A 174 -14.92 4.22 15.87
C LYS A 174 -15.50 4.08 17.28
N LEU A 175 -14.85 3.33 18.14
CA LEU A 175 -15.24 3.20 19.54
C LEU A 175 -15.00 4.51 20.32
N LEU A 176 -13.92 5.24 20.00
CA LEU A 176 -13.66 6.56 20.59
C LEU A 176 -14.69 7.59 20.13
N GLU A 177 -15.00 7.66 18.82
CA GLU A 177 -16.07 8.52 18.29
C GLU A 177 -17.42 8.24 18.96
N PHE A 178 -17.77 6.95 19.10
CA PHE A 178 -18.99 6.55 19.82
C PHE A 178 -18.98 7.02 21.28
N ALA A 179 -17.88 6.80 22.00
CA ALA A 179 -17.74 7.20 23.38
C ALA A 179 -17.88 8.73 23.55
N GLN A 180 -17.19 9.50 22.70
CA GLN A 180 -17.28 10.98 22.69
C GLN A 180 -18.71 11.46 22.39
N ARG A 181 -19.34 10.90 21.35
CA ARG A 181 -20.72 11.30 20.97
C ARG A 181 -21.75 10.96 22.02
N THR A 182 -21.54 9.86 22.78
CA THR A 182 -22.49 9.43 23.83
C THR A 182 -22.09 9.87 25.24
N GLY A 183 -21.04 10.69 25.39
CA GLY A 183 -20.56 11.15 26.69
C GLY A 183 -20.02 10.04 27.60
N LYS A 184 -19.60 8.90 27.02
CA LYS A 184 -19.09 7.74 27.76
C LYS A 184 -17.58 7.81 27.93
N ASN A 185 -17.07 7.31 29.06
CA ASN A 185 -15.64 7.16 29.28
C ASN A 185 -15.13 5.88 28.60
N LEU A 186 -14.03 5.98 27.88
CA LEU A 186 -13.38 4.87 27.20
C LEU A 186 -11.95 4.68 27.74
N GLU A 187 -11.64 3.49 28.23
CA GLU A 187 -10.34 3.17 28.80
C GLU A 187 -9.82 1.81 28.32
N TYR A 188 -8.52 1.74 28.00
CA TYR A 188 -7.83 0.48 27.67
C TYR A 188 -6.89 0.11 28.82
N LYS A 189 -6.99 -1.13 29.35
CA LYS A 189 -6.13 -1.64 30.41
C LYS A 189 -5.35 -2.86 29.96
N LEU A 190 -4.05 -2.82 30.17
CA LEU A 190 -3.20 -4.01 30.01
C LEU A 190 -3.49 -4.96 31.19
N LEU A 191 -4.04 -6.13 30.90
CA LEU A 191 -4.34 -7.16 31.90
C LEU A 191 -3.12 -8.01 32.20
N THR A 192 -2.44 -8.48 31.15
CA THR A 192 -1.23 -9.31 31.31
C THR A 192 -0.24 -9.05 30.19
N GLU A 193 1.04 -9.11 30.54
CA GLU A 193 2.16 -9.20 29.61
C GLU A 193 2.95 -10.48 29.97
N SER A 194 2.81 -11.52 29.16
CA SER A 194 3.52 -12.77 29.35
C SER A 194 4.69 -12.88 28.38
N ARG A 195 5.90 -13.11 28.93
CA ARG A 195 7.11 -13.35 28.14
C ARG A 195 7.44 -14.83 28.15
N SER A 196 7.40 -15.47 27.00
CA SER A 196 7.96 -16.80 26.77
C SER A 196 9.22 -16.66 25.94
N ASN A 197 10.14 -17.65 25.99
CA ASN A 197 11.48 -17.59 25.37
C ASN A 197 11.56 -17.17 23.91
N ARG A 198 10.45 -17.05 23.20
CA ARG A 198 10.39 -16.65 21.78
C ARG A 198 9.38 -15.57 21.44
N HIS A 199 8.38 -15.29 22.30
CA HIS A 199 7.33 -14.33 22.00
C HIS A 199 6.80 -13.65 23.26
N THR A 200 6.57 -12.34 23.19
CA THR A 200 5.78 -11.62 24.20
C THR A 200 4.33 -11.64 23.77
N ARG A 201 3.39 -11.93 24.68
CA ARG A 201 1.94 -11.81 24.46
C ARG A 201 1.35 -10.74 25.36
N PHE A 202 0.51 -9.91 24.78
CA PHE A 202 -0.21 -8.85 25.47
C PHE A 202 -1.69 -9.20 25.51
N LYS A 203 -2.30 -9.08 26.69
CA LYS A 203 -3.75 -9.17 26.87
C LYS A 203 -4.25 -7.82 27.34
N VAL A 204 -5.17 -7.21 26.58
CA VAL A 204 -5.72 -5.87 26.84
C VAL A 204 -7.23 -5.96 26.94
N ALA A 205 -7.81 -5.30 27.93
CA ALA A 205 -9.25 -5.10 28.02
C ALA A 205 -9.61 -3.66 27.68
N VAL A 206 -10.78 -3.46 27.10
CA VAL A 206 -11.40 -2.15 26.89
C VAL A 206 -12.64 -2.00 27.77
N TYR A 207 -12.73 -0.87 28.44
CA TYR A 207 -13.82 -0.50 29.32
C TYR A 207 -14.59 0.69 28.78
N VAL A 208 -15.92 0.65 28.86
CA VAL A 208 -16.80 1.77 28.53
C VAL A 208 -17.63 2.07 29.78
N ASN A 209 -17.50 3.27 30.33
CA ASN A 209 -18.09 3.66 31.64
C ASN A 209 -17.76 2.68 32.78
N GLY A 210 -16.54 2.13 32.78
CA GLY A 210 -16.10 1.18 33.83
C GLY A 210 -16.56 -0.27 33.63
N GLU A 211 -17.39 -0.57 32.63
CA GLU A 211 -17.82 -1.92 32.29
C GLU A 211 -16.88 -2.53 31.22
N GLU A 212 -16.40 -3.77 31.40
CA GLU A 212 -15.58 -4.47 30.44
C GLU A 212 -16.42 -4.84 29.20
N MET A 213 -16.05 -4.28 28.05
CA MET A 213 -16.74 -4.48 26.79
C MET A 213 -16.02 -5.44 25.84
N GLY A 214 -14.71 -5.62 25.99
CA GLY A 214 -13.96 -6.54 25.15
C GLY A 214 -12.55 -6.79 25.64
N VAL A 215 -11.99 -7.95 25.28
CA VAL A 215 -10.62 -8.37 25.61
C VAL A 215 -9.93 -8.82 24.34
N GLY A 216 -8.71 -8.36 24.10
CA GLY A 216 -7.91 -8.76 22.94
C GLY A 216 -6.54 -9.28 23.34
N GLU A 217 -6.05 -10.25 22.61
CA GLU A 217 -4.71 -10.82 22.80
C GLU A 217 -3.94 -10.79 21.48
N ASP A 218 -2.66 -10.42 21.55
CA ASP A 218 -1.74 -10.45 20.40
C ASP A 218 -0.28 -10.40 20.89
N THR A 219 0.66 -10.67 20.00
CA THR A 219 2.11 -10.50 20.24
C THR A 219 2.53 -9.03 20.23
N ASN A 220 1.68 -8.14 19.75
CA ASN A 220 1.86 -6.70 19.72
C ASN A 220 0.74 -6.02 20.51
N LYS A 221 1.09 -5.15 21.46
CA LYS A 221 0.13 -4.42 22.30
C LYS A 221 -0.92 -3.67 21.50
N LYS A 222 -0.51 -2.99 20.40
CA LYS A 222 -1.42 -2.24 19.51
C LYS A 222 -2.46 -3.14 18.85
N ASN A 223 -2.06 -4.35 18.44
CA ASN A 223 -2.98 -5.33 17.88
C ASN A 223 -3.92 -5.91 18.94
N ALA A 224 -3.43 -6.19 20.16
CA ALA A 224 -4.26 -6.61 21.28
C ALA A 224 -5.34 -5.57 21.59
N GLU A 225 -5.00 -4.28 21.60
CA GLU A 225 -5.95 -3.19 21.76
C GLU A 225 -6.98 -3.13 20.61
N LYS A 226 -6.55 -3.37 19.35
CA LYS A 226 -7.44 -3.45 18.19
C LYS A 226 -8.45 -4.59 18.32
N ASN A 227 -7.97 -5.77 18.75
CA ASN A 227 -8.82 -6.95 18.95
C ASN A 227 -9.83 -6.72 20.09
N ALA A 228 -9.40 -6.09 21.18
CA ALA A 228 -10.31 -5.69 22.27
C ALA A 228 -11.39 -4.71 21.80
N ALA A 229 -10.99 -3.69 21.02
CA ALA A 229 -11.94 -2.72 20.46
C ALA A 229 -12.94 -3.37 19.49
N GLN A 230 -12.52 -4.36 18.70
CA GLN A 230 -13.41 -5.10 17.80
C GLN A 230 -14.50 -5.85 18.57
N GLN A 231 -14.13 -6.53 19.65
CA GLN A 231 -15.11 -7.22 20.52
C GLN A 231 -16.09 -6.24 21.18
N ALA A 232 -15.57 -5.11 21.70
CA ALA A 232 -16.42 -4.08 22.29
C ALA A 232 -17.38 -3.46 21.30
N TYR A 233 -16.93 -3.19 20.08
CA TYR A 233 -17.75 -2.66 18.99
C TYR A 233 -18.92 -3.59 18.66
N ALA A 234 -18.63 -4.90 18.54
CA ALA A 234 -19.67 -5.91 18.33
C ALA A 234 -20.65 -6.02 19.51
N LYS A 235 -20.13 -6.05 20.75
CA LYS A 235 -20.95 -6.16 21.98
C LYS A 235 -21.87 -4.96 22.17
N LEU A 236 -21.42 -3.75 21.80
CA LEU A 236 -22.20 -2.50 21.89
C LEU A 236 -23.24 -2.36 20.77
N GLY A 237 -23.24 -3.25 19.77
CA GLY A 237 -24.19 -3.20 18.65
C GLY A 237 -24.13 -1.88 17.87
N ILE A 238 -22.94 -1.25 17.80
CA ILE A 238 -22.76 0.01 17.10
C ILE A 238 -23.00 -0.22 15.61
N LYS A 239 -24.12 0.28 15.11
CA LYS A 239 -24.42 0.25 13.66
C LYS A 239 -23.70 1.40 12.99
N GLU A 240 -23.14 1.14 11.82
CA GLU A 240 -22.70 2.20 10.92
C GLU A 240 -23.93 3.02 10.51
N LEU A 241 -23.81 4.32 10.63
CA LEU A 241 -24.77 5.29 10.10
C LEU A 241 -24.45 5.56 8.63
#